data_7f05953ca487862eb0a9941a4f049901
#
_entry.id   7f05953ca487862eb0a9941a4f049901
#
_cell.length_a   1.000
_cell.length_b   1.000
_cell.length_c   1.000
_cell.angle_alpha   90.00
_cell.angle_beta   90.00
_cell.angle_gamma   90.00
#
_symmetry.space_group_name_H-M   'P 1'
#
loop_
_entity.id
_entity.type
_entity.pdbx_description
1 polymer ?
#
loop_
_entity_poly.entity_id
_entity_poly.type
_entity_poly.pdbx_seq_one_letter_code
_entity_poly.pdbx_strand_id
1 'polypeptide(L)'
;DKQLKSGVCADRKCLAPTPCKNLKADHSEYIELLSEIERLPKVKKVFIRSGIRFDYLLADKSPSGNAFFKKLVKDHVSGQLKVAPEHCSESVLKLMGKPEFSVYEKFRSRYFELTKSFNKEQYLVPYLMSSHPGSKLQDAIKLSEFIRKWNYNPEQVQDFYPTPSTLS
;
A
#
# COMPACT_ATOMS: atom_id res chain seq x y z
N ASP A 1 22.65 -3.08 -13.01
CA ASP A 1 22.14 -2.79 -11.69
C ASP A 1 22.84 -3.68 -10.66
N LYS A 2 23.40 -3.08 -9.60
CA LYS A 2 24.20 -3.78 -8.59
C LYS A 2 23.38 -4.84 -7.84
N GLN A 3 22.07 -4.61 -7.67
CA GLN A 3 21.16 -5.55 -7.01
C GLN A 3 20.82 -6.77 -7.88
N LEU A 4 20.77 -6.63 -9.19
CA LEU A 4 20.61 -7.76 -10.13
C LEU A 4 21.82 -8.69 -10.11
N LYS A 5 23.02 -8.14 -9.82
CA LYS A 5 24.27 -8.91 -9.77
C LYS A 5 24.56 -9.55 -8.42
N SER A 6 24.14 -8.93 -7.30
CA SER A 6 24.45 -9.36 -5.92
C SER A 6 23.27 -9.91 -5.15
N GLY A 7 22.07 -9.94 -5.73
CA GLY A 7 20.85 -10.39 -5.07
C GLY A 7 20.29 -9.38 -4.06
N VAL A 8 19.34 -9.84 -3.28
CA VAL A 8 18.65 -9.01 -2.24
C VAL A 8 19.58 -8.83 -1.03
N CYS A 9 19.53 -7.66 -0.41
CA CYS A 9 20.25 -7.44 0.86
C CYS A 9 19.75 -8.43 1.92
N ALA A 10 20.67 -9.12 2.60
CA ALA A 10 20.32 -10.09 3.63
C ALA A 10 19.81 -9.41 4.93
N ASP A 11 20.26 -8.19 5.19
CA ASP A 11 20.08 -7.46 6.44
C ASP A 11 19.04 -6.32 6.37
N ARG A 12 18.49 -6.03 5.18
CA ARG A 12 17.62 -4.87 5.00
C ARG A 12 16.57 -5.07 3.92
N LYS A 13 15.33 -4.67 4.23
CA LYS A 13 14.25 -4.52 3.25
C LYS A 13 14.29 -3.14 2.59
N CYS A 14 13.93 -3.04 1.30
CA CYS A 14 14.05 -1.79 0.54
C CYS A 14 13.12 -0.66 1.03
N LEU A 15 12.00 -1.01 1.66
CA LEU A 15 10.97 -0.06 2.08
C LEU A 15 10.71 -0.04 3.59
N ALA A 16 11.34 -0.93 4.35
CA ALA A 16 11.11 -1.04 5.79
C ALA A 16 12.44 -1.07 6.58
N PRO A 17 12.48 -0.44 7.76
CA PRO A 17 11.45 0.44 8.34
C PRO A 17 11.29 1.76 7.59
N THR A 18 12.30 2.21 6.88
CA THR A 18 12.34 3.42 6.05
C THR A 18 12.87 3.10 4.66
N PRO A 19 12.49 3.84 3.62
CA PRO A 19 12.99 3.61 2.27
C PRO A 19 14.52 3.63 2.20
N CYS A 20 15.07 2.66 1.49
CA CYS A 20 16.52 2.57 1.27
C CYS A 20 16.99 3.75 0.41
N LYS A 21 18.14 4.35 0.77
CA LYS A 21 18.72 5.46 0.00
C LYS A 21 19.05 5.09 -1.46
N ASN A 22 19.29 3.81 -1.72
CA ASN A 22 19.59 3.30 -3.06
C ASN A 22 18.34 2.91 -3.84
N LEU A 23 17.15 2.99 -3.22
CA LEU A 23 15.90 2.69 -3.90
C LEU A 23 15.54 3.84 -4.85
N LYS A 24 15.47 3.54 -6.11
CA LYS A 24 14.95 4.45 -7.14
C LYS A 24 13.51 4.04 -7.43
N ALA A 25 12.58 4.60 -6.64
CA ALA A 25 11.17 4.40 -6.90
C ALA A 25 10.75 5.26 -8.09
N ASP A 26 10.08 4.64 -9.05
CA ASP A 26 9.61 5.28 -10.28
C ASP A 26 8.33 4.57 -10.76
N HIS A 27 7.34 5.35 -11.18
CA HIS A 27 6.07 4.86 -11.72
C HIS A 27 5.87 5.19 -13.20
N SER A 28 6.90 5.67 -13.89
CA SER A 28 6.80 6.05 -15.31
C SER A 28 6.35 4.88 -16.19
N GLU A 29 7.00 3.72 -16.04
CA GLU A 29 6.63 2.50 -16.78
C GLU A 29 5.19 2.05 -16.48
N TYR A 30 4.74 2.20 -15.23
CA TYR A 30 3.38 1.84 -14.87
C TYR A 30 2.35 2.78 -15.50
N ILE A 31 2.65 4.09 -15.56
CA ILE A 31 1.81 5.06 -16.27
C ILE A 31 1.75 4.73 -17.76
N GLU A 32 2.88 4.40 -18.37
CA GLU A 32 2.98 4.03 -19.78
C GLU A 32 2.14 2.78 -20.08
N LEU A 33 2.32 1.72 -19.29
CA LEU A 33 1.55 0.48 -19.40
C LEU A 33 0.03 0.74 -19.33
N LEU A 34 -0.43 1.53 -18.35
CA LEU A 34 -1.85 1.87 -18.24
C LEU A 34 -2.33 2.63 -19.48
N SER A 35 -1.51 3.55 -19.98
CA SER A 35 -1.84 4.35 -21.17
C SER A 35 -1.89 3.50 -22.44
N GLU A 36 -1.03 2.50 -22.57
CA GLU A 36 -1.08 1.53 -23.66
C GLU A 36 -2.33 0.66 -23.60
N ILE A 37 -2.68 0.15 -22.42
CA ILE A 37 -3.91 -0.65 -22.24
C ILE A 37 -5.15 0.18 -22.58
N GLU A 38 -5.18 1.46 -22.17
CA GLU A 38 -6.28 2.37 -22.48
C GLU A 38 -6.46 2.62 -24.00
N ARG A 39 -5.38 2.51 -24.79
CA ARG A 39 -5.42 2.67 -26.25
C ARG A 39 -5.89 1.43 -27.00
N LEU A 40 -5.98 0.28 -26.34
CA LEU A 40 -6.40 -0.96 -27.00
C LEU A 40 -7.85 -0.86 -27.51
N PRO A 41 -8.13 -1.35 -28.72
CA PRO A 41 -9.49 -1.36 -29.26
C PRO A 41 -10.46 -2.08 -28.31
N LYS A 42 -11.63 -1.48 -28.10
CA LYS A 42 -12.71 -2.00 -27.22
C LYS A 42 -12.44 -1.90 -25.71
N VAL A 43 -11.27 -1.46 -25.26
CA VAL A 43 -11.06 -1.11 -23.84
C VAL A 43 -11.71 0.24 -23.57
N LYS A 44 -12.70 0.26 -22.69
CA LYS A 44 -13.40 1.49 -22.30
C LYS A 44 -12.82 2.12 -21.04
N LYS A 45 -12.43 1.29 -20.08
CA LYS A 45 -11.84 1.72 -18.79
C LYS A 45 -10.94 0.62 -18.23
N VAL A 46 -9.91 1.06 -17.50
CA VAL A 46 -8.99 0.18 -16.78
C VAL A 46 -9.09 0.52 -15.30
N PHE A 47 -9.46 -0.44 -14.47
CA PHE A 47 -9.58 -0.23 -13.03
C PHE A 47 -8.57 -1.05 -12.25
N ILE A 48 -7.94 -0.39 -11.28
CA ILE A 48 -7.05 -0.98 -10.29
C ILE A 48 -7.84 -1.10 -8.99
N ARG A 49 -8.08 -2.34 -8.54
CA ARG A 49 -8.84 -2.61 -7.31
C ARG A 49 -7.95 -2.86 -6.10
N SER A 50 -6.74 -3.38 -6.32
CA SER A 50 -5.78 -3.75 -5.27
C SER A 50 -4.36 -3.80 -5.84
N GLY A 51 -3.40 -4.19 -5.00
CA GLY A 51 -2.01 -4.40 -5.42
C GLY A 51 -1.14 -3.14 -5.40
N ILE A 52 -1.70 -2.00 -5.04
CA ILE A 52 -0.91 -0.76 -4.90
C ILE A 52 -0.05 -0.83 -3.63
N ARG A 53 1.25 -0.78 -3.82
CA ARG A 53 2.23 -0.59 -2.75
C ARG A 53 2.29 0.87 -2.36
N PHE A 54 1.48 1.27 -1.39
CA PHE A 54 1.38 2.66 -0.95
C PHE A 54 2.71 3.22 -0.41
N ASP A 55 3.52 2.37 0.19
CA ASP A 55 4.87 2.69 0.69
C ASP A 55 5.84 2.98 -0.47
N TYR A 56 5.81 2.20 -1.54
CA TYR A 56 6.60 2.45 -2.74
C TYR A 56 6.13 3.72 -3.47
N LEU A 57 4.82 3.93 -3.56
CA LEU A 57 4.25 5.13 -4.17
C LEU A 57 4.67 6.40 -3.42
N LEU A 58 4.67 6.38 -2.09
CA LEU A 58 5.14 7.51 -1.29
C LEU A 58 6.66 7.68 -1.30
N ALA A 59 7.41 6.62 -1.56
CA ALA A 59 8.87 6.67 -1.72
C ALA A 59 9.28 7.28 -3.06
N ASP A 60 8.43 7.24 -4.08
CA ASP A 60 8.67 7.88 -5.36
C ASP A 60 8.55 9.40 -5.24
N LYS A 61 9.70 10.08 -5.23
CA LYS A 61 9.81 11.54 -5.17
C LYS A 61 9.96 12.18 -6.55
N SER A 62 9.96 11.37 -7.60
CA SER A 62 9.99 11.87 -8.97
C SER A 62 8.65 12.48 -9.39
N PRO A 63 8.60 13.22 -10.50
CA PRO A 63 7.34 13.69 -11.07
C PRO A 63 6.34 12.56 -11.37
N SER A 64 6.84 11.36 -11.72
CA SER A 64 6.02 10.20 -12.05
C SER A 64 5.20 9.69 -10.87
N GLY A 65 5.75 9.71 -9.65
CA GLY A 65 5.02 9.28 -8.45
C GLY A 65 3.76 10.10 -8.19
N ASN A 66 3.88 11.43 -8.27
CA ASN A 66 2.71 12.30 -8.11
C ASN A 66 1.73 12.21 -9.28
N ALA A 67 2.26 12.08 -10.51
CA ALA A 67 1.44 11.90 -11.71
C ALA A 67 0.65 10.57 -11.64
N PHE A 68 1.32 9.48 -11.27
CA PHE A 68 0.67 8.19 -11.08
C PHE A 68 -0.41 8.24 -10.01
N PHE A 69 -0.14 8.85 -8.84
CA PHE A 69 -1.13 8.93 -7.77
C PHE A 69 -2.39 9.69 -8.21
N LYS A 70 -2.21 10.81 -8.92
CA LYS A 70 -3.33 11.57 -9.49
C LYS A 70 -4.10 10.74 -10.53
N LYS A 71 -3.40 10.09 -11.46
CA LYS A 71 -4.00 9.25 -12.50
C LYS A 71 -4.76 8.07 -11.89
N LEU A 72 -4.17 7.40 -10.90
CA LEU A 72 -4.80 6.31 -10.15
C LEU A 72 -6.16 6.73 -9.58
N VAL A 73 -6.19 7.81 -8.78
CA VAL A 73 -7.41 8.28 -8.13
C VAL A 73 -8.44 8.78 -9.14
N LYS A 74 -7.99 9.55 -10.13
CA LYS A 74 -8.87 10.16 -11.12
C LYS A 74 -9.51 9.14 -12.06
N ASP A 75 -8.71 8.21 -12.59
CA ASP A 75 -9.09 7.43 -13.76
C ASP A 75 -9.20 5.92 -13.49
N HIS A 76 -8.48 5.39 -12.49
CA HIS A 76 -8.32 3.95 -12.32
C HIS A 76 -8.95 3.37 -11.05
N VAL A 77 -9.58 4.17 -10.19
CA VAL A 77 -10.37 3.68 -9.05
C VAL A 77 -11.84 3.87 -9.33
N SER A 78 -12.60 2.75 -9.39
CA SER A 78 -14.04 2.78 -9.71
C SER A 78 -14.95 3.14 -8.52
N GLY A 79 -14.45 3.09 -7.30
CA GLY A 79 -15.18 3.35 -6.05
C GLY A 79 -14.43 2.86 -4.84
N GLN A 80 -13.74 1.73 -4.94
CA GLN A 80 -12.96 1.15 -3.86
C GLN A 80 -11.55 0.79 -4.30
N LEU A 81 -10.57 1.11 -3.46
CA LEU A 81 -9.19 0.67 -3.60
C LEU A 81 -8.79 -0.13 -2.36
N LYS A 82 -8.43 -1.41 -2.55
CA LYS A 82 -7.90 -2.25 -1.48
C LYS A 82 -6.40 -2.01 -1.32
N VAL A 83 -5.96 -1.75 -0.10
CA VAL A 83 -4.55 -1.57 0.27
C VAL A 83 -4.24 -2.37 1.52
N ALA A 84 -3.00 -2.77 1.70
CA ALA A 84 -2.59 -3.72 2.73
C ALA A 84 -1.67 -3.08 3.78
N PRO A 85 -2.19 -2.27 4.72
CA PRO A 85 -1.44 -1.84 5.89
C PRO A 85 -1.14 -2.99 6.85
N GLU A 86 -1.94 -4.05 6.82
CA GLU A 86 -1.89 -5.28 7.61
C GLU A 86 -2.21 -5.06 9.10
N HIS A 87 -1.59 -4.10 9.75
CA HIS A 87 -1.77 -3.80 11.17
C HIS A 87 -1.50 -2.32 11.46
N CYS A 88 -1.88 -1.83 12.65
CA CYS A 88 -1.60 -0.47 13.10
C CYS A 88 -0.58 -0.40 14.26
N SER A 89 -0.18 -1.54 14.83
CA SER A 89 0.81 -1.59 15.90
C SER A 89 2.22 -1.69 15.30
N GLU A 90 3.10 -0.76 15.70
CA GLU A 90 4.49 -0.70 15.22
C GLU A 90 5.29 -1.96 15.55
N SER A 91 5.03 -2.57 16.73
CA SER A 91 5.66 -3.84 17.12
C SER A 91 5.36 -4.95 16.13
N VAL A 92 4.11 -5.07 15.69
CA VAL A 92 3.67 -6.08 14.74
C VAL A 92 4.17 -5.77 13.33
N LEU A 93 4.05 -4.51 12.89
CA LEU A 93 4.55 -4.07 11.58
C LEU A 93 6.06 -4.33 11.43
N LYS A 94 6.83 -4.10 12.51
CA LYS A 94 8.27 -4.41 12.54
C LYS A 94 8.54 -5.92 12.33
N LEU A 95 7.77 -6.78 12.98
CA LEU A 95 7.87 -8.25 12.80
C LEU A 95 7.52 -8.65 11.38
N MET A 96 6.48 -8.07 10.81
CA MET A 96 6.08 -8.27 9.41
C MET A 96 7.11 -7.69 8.41
N GLY A 97 8.03 -6.83 8.87
CA GLY A 97 8.93 -6.08 8.00
C GLY A 97 8.20 -5.09 7.09
N LYS A 98 7.14 -4.53 7.59
CA LYS A 98 6.36 -3.45 6.97
C LYS A 98 6.90 -2.07 7.40
N PRO A 99 6.62 -1.01 6.65
CA PRO A 99 6.91 0.35 7.08
C PRO A 99 6.07 0.73 8.30
N GLU A 100 6.47 1.81 8.97
CA GLU A 100 5.70 2.41 10.07
C GLU A 100 4.28 2.76 9.63
N PHE A 101 3.34 2.66 10.56
CA PHE A 101 1.93 2.94 10.28
C PHE A 101 1.69 4.38 9.79
N SER A 102 2.52 5.31 10.22
CA SER A 102 2.51 6.70 9.77
C SER A 102 2.60 6.85 8.24
N VAL A 103 3.25 5.90 7.55
CA VAL A 103 3.34 5.87 6.09
C VAL A 103 1.96 5.62 5.46
N TYR A 104 1.20 4.68 6.04
CA TYR A 104 -0.16 4.44 5.59
C TYR A 104 -1.09 5.64 5.86
N GLU A 105 -0.96 6.30 7.01
CA GLU A 105 -1.74 7.49 7.33
C GLU A 105 -1.48 8.63 6.33
N LYS A 106 -0.22 8.86 5.96
CA LYS A 106 0.16 9.84 4.91
C LYS A 106 -0.45 9.48 3.56
N PHE A 107 -0.38 8.21 3.17
CA PHE A 107 -1.01 7.75 1.93
C PHE A 107 -2.52 7.99 1.95
N ARG A 108 -3.19 7.60 3.03
CA ARG A 108 -4.63 7.78 3.22
C ARG A 108 -5.05 9.25 3.13
N SER A 109 -4.35 10.13 3.85
CA SER A 109 -4.64 11.56 3.81
C SER A 109 -4.54 12.10 2.38
N ARG A 110 -3.45 11.77 1.69
CA ARG A 110 -3.24 12.20 0.31
C ARG A 110 -4.26 11.62 -0.67
N TYR A 111 -4.65 10.36 -0.46
CA TYR A 111 -5.69 9.73 -1.27
C TYR A 111 -7.02 10.47 -1.18
N PHE A 112 -7.49 10.79 0.03
CA PHE A 112 -8.75 11.50 0.22
C PHE A 112 -8.69 12.97 -0.20
N GLU A 113 -7.55 13.65 -0.07
CA GLU A 113 -7.34 14.98 -0.67
C GLU A 113 -7.55 14.94 -2.19
N LEU A 114 -6.93 13.97 -2.88
CA LEU A 114 -7.09 13.80 -4.32
C LEU A 114 -8.52 13.42 -4.70
N THR A 115 -9.13 12.47 -3.97
CA THR A 115 -10.53 12.07 -4.18
C THR A 115 -11.46 13.27 -4.12
N LYS A 116 -11.28 14.12 -3.10
CA LYS A 116 -12.03 15.37 -2.95
C LYS A 116 -11.75 16.36 -4.10
N SER A 117 -10.48 16.53 -4.46
CA SER A 117 -10.08 17.45 -5.53
C SER A 117 -10.64 17.08 -6.90
N PHE A 118 -10.87 15.79 -7.14
CA PHE A 118 -11.48 15.27 -8.37
C PHE A 118 -13.00 15.08 -8.27
N ASN A 119 -13.60 15.51 -7.15
CA ASN A 119 -15.04 15.33 -6.89
C ASN A 119 -15.49 13.88 -7.10
N LYS A 120 -14.74 12.94 -6.53
CA LYS A 120 -15.00 11.49 -6.59
C LYS A 120 -15.56 11.00 -5.27
N GLU A 121 -16.41 10.00 -5.33
CA GLU A 121 -16.86 9.21 -4.19
C GLU A 121 -16.13 7.89 -4.18
N GLN A 122 -15.03 7.82 -3.42
CA GLN A 122 -14.15 6.67 -3.39
C GLN A 122 -13.71 6.34 -1.96
N TYR A 123 -13.50 5.05 -1.71
CA TYR A 123 -13.18 4.52 -0.39
C TYR A 123 -11.90 3.70 -0.42
N LEU A 124 -11.15 3.74 0.69
CA LEU A 124 -10.05 2.81 0.93
C LEU A 124 -10.56 1.64 1.76
N VAL A 125 -10.24 0.43 1.32
CA VAL A 125 -10.53 -0.80 2.03
C VAL A 125 -9.20 -1.35 2.56
N PRO A 126 -8.85 -1.12 3.84
CA PRO A 126 -7.62 -1.64 4.41
C PRO A 126 -7.73 -3.16 4.60
N TYR A 127 -6.78 -3.90 4.08
CA TYR A 127 -6.57 -5.29 4.43
C TYR A 127 -5.85 -5.34 5.77
N LEU A 128 -6.48 -5.97 6.74
CA LEU A 128 -5.99 -6.08 8.11
C LEU A 128 -5.76 -7.55 8.46
N MET A 129 -4.73 -7.80 9.27
CA MET A 129 -4.33 -9.12 9.70
C MET A 129 -4.31 -9.19 11.22
N SER A 130 -4.84 -10.28 11.78
CA SER A 130 -4.76 -10.63 13.19
C SER A 130 -3.81 -11.80 13.40
N SER A 131 -3.50 -12.10 14.66
CA SER A 131 -2.78 -13.32 15.07
C SER A 131 -1.41 -13.53 14.45
N HIS A 132 -0.74 -12.43 14.01
CA HIS A 132 0.64 -12.54 13.53
C HIS A 132 1.57 -13.04 14.65
N PRO A 133 2.52 -13.96 14.37
CA PRO A 133 3.49 -14.44 15.36
C PRO A 133 4.20 -13.28 16.08
N GLY A 134 4.19 -13.31 17.40
CA GLY A 134 4.74 -12.26 18.26
C GLY A 134 3.79 -11.10 18.57
N SER A 135 2.58 -11.06 18.00
CA SER A 135 1.54 -10.12 18.42
C SER A 135 1.01 -10.44 19.82
N LYS A 136 0.64 -9.42 20.57
CA LYS A 136 0.13 -9.52 21.95
C LYS A 136 -1.30 -9.00 22.01
N LEU A 137 -1.99 -9.26 23.12
CA LEU A 137 -3.34 -8.76 23.37
C LEU A 137 -3.44 -7.23 23.20
N GLN A 138 -2.43 -6.48 23.67
CA GLN A 138 -2.40 -5.03 23.51
C GLN A 138 -2.38 -4.61 22.03
N ASP A 139 -1.75 -5.38 21.16
CA ASP A 139 -1.74 -5.10 19.73
C ASP A 139 -3.11 -5.31 19.09
N ALA A 140 -3.83 -6.34 19.52
CA ALA A 140 -5.21 -6.59 19.10
C ALA A 140 -6.16 -5.49 19.60
N ILE A 141 -5.99 -5.01 20.84
CA ILE A 141 -6.74 -3.88 21.37
C ILE A 141 -6.50 -2.63 20.54
N LYS A 142 -5.24 -2.29 20.24
CA LYS A 142 -4.89 -1.15 19.37
C LYS A 142 -5.55 -1.25 17.99
N LEU A 143 -5.57 -2.46 17.41
CA LEU A 143 -6.22 -2.67 16.12
C LEU A 143 -7.74 -2.41 16.20
N SER A 144 -8.38 -2.90 17.25
CA SER A 144 -9.82 -2.66 17.51
C SER A 144 -10.13 -1.17 17.70
N GLU A 145 -9.31 -0.48 18.49
CA GLU A 145 -9.44 0.97 18.72
C GLU A 145 -9.25 1.77 17.42
N PHE A 146 -8.28 1.39 16.60
CA PHE A 146 -8.04 1.98 15.30
C PHE A 146 -9.26 1.84 14.38
N ILE A 147 -9.82 0.64 14.27
CA ILE A 147 -11.02 0.36 13.46
C ILE A 147 -12.18 1.24 13.96
N ARG A 148 -12.41 1.29 15.27
CA ARG A 148 -13.47 2.10 15.87
C ARG A 148 -13.27 3.60 15.64
N LYS A 149 -12.06 4.11 15.83
CA LYS A 149 -11.70 5.53 15.62
C LYS A 149 -11.97 6.00 14.19
N TRP A 150 -11.79 5.12 13.23
CA TRP A 150 -11.99 5.46 11.83
C TRP A 150 -13.41 5.21 11.33
N ASN A 151 -14.31 4.80 12.24
CA ASN A 151 -15.69 4.46 11.92
C ASN A 151 -15.76 3.52 10.69
N TYR A 152 -14.79 2.61 10.62
CA TYR A 152 -14.69 1.61 9.56
C TYR A 152 -15.09 0.26 10.12
N ASN A 153 -16.04 -0.38 9.47
CA ASN A 153 -16.46 -1.73 9.84
C ASN A 153 -15.89 -2.70 8.78
N PRO A 154 -14.74 -3.33 9.04
CA PRO A 154 -14.15 -4.26 8.08
C PRO A 154 -15.06 -5.47 7.91
N GLU A 155 -15.34 -5.84 6.66
CA GLU A 155 -16.06 -7.08 6.36
C GLU A 155 -15.26 -8.31 6.75
N GLN A 156 -13.93 -8.18 6.73
CA GLN A 156 -13.01 -9.28 7.03
C GLN A 156 -11.71 -8.74 7.65
N VAL A 157 -11.26 -9.40 8.71
CA VAL A 157 -9.89 -9.35 9.22
C VAL A 157 -9.28 -10.73 9.01
N GLN A 158 -8.17 -10.79 8.31
CA GLN A 158 -7.52 -12.05 7.97
C GLN A 158 -6.70 -12.56 9.17
N ASP A 159 -6.85 -13.81 9.55
CA ASP A 159 -5.91 -14.45 10.45
C ASP A 159 -4.58 -14.72 9.74
N PHE A 160 -3.49 -14.65 10.50
CA PHE A 160 -2.18 -15.00 9.97
C PHE A 160 -2.19 -16.44 9.46
N TYR A 161 -1.73 -16.62 8.25
CA TYR A 161 -1.50 -17.92 7.65
C TYR A 161 -0.03 -18.04 7.21
N PRO A 162 0.74 -19.00 7.76
CA PRO A 162 2.14 -19.14 7.38
C PRO A 162 2.27 -19.53 5.91
N THR A 163 3.04 -18.75 5.19
CA THR A 163 3.32 -19.01 3.77
C THR A 163 4.69 -19.68 3.66
N PRO A 164 4.85 -20.76 2.88
CA PRO A 164 6.13 -21.40 2.67
C PRO A 164 7.20 -20.39 2.21
N SER A 165 8.42 -20.57 2.68
CA SER A 165 9.58 -19.69 2.36
C SER A 165 9.50 -18.27 2.91
N THR A 166 8.65 -17.99 3.89
CA THR A 166 8.65 -16.73 4.64
C THR A 166 9.29 -16.90 6.00
N LEU A 167 9.74 -15.79 6.61
CA LEU A 167 10.33 -15.77 7.96
C LEU A 167 9.28 -15.74 9.08
N SER A 168 8.02 -15.75 8.73
CA SER A 168 6.90 -15.67 9.67
C SER A 168 6.25 -17.01 9.85
#